data_82ec6ffd5a3794802a5c29b304c9db50
#
_entry.id   82ec6ffd5a3794802a5c29b304c9db50
#
_cell.length_a   1.000
_cell.length_b   1.000
_cell.length_c   1.000
_cell.angle_alpha   90.00
_cell.angle_beta   90.00
_cell.angle_gamma   90.00
#
_symmetry.space_group_name_H-M   'P 1'
#
loop_
_entity.id
_entity.type
_entity.pdbx_description
1 polymer ?
#
loop_
_entity_poly.entity_id
_entity_poly.type
_entity_poly.pdbx_seq_one_letter_code
_entity_poly.pdbx_strand_id
1 'polypeptide(L)'
;MATCSSDRTIKVFDTGTTTTTTSGDGGGGGENVANPPPPQEAIVERANATTLTGHEGPVWQVSWAHPKFGALLASCSFDHTVMIWKETSSNVFSRVYVTPKGFFDGSVNAISWAPHEFGCAVAACSSDGSVAVISSNSNVAGGGWRSEKISNEAHAVGCTGVSWGQNDEIASCGCDNLCKIWTRGGAQEGGGGGESSNHNQHHHHNQQQQQQQWRLKKELRGHSDWVRDVQWAPNNGGSNVQQIASCSQDGKVFIWTESNNNSSTTTANKDYHSVLLNDFKTAVWRLSWSVVGSVLAVSDANNQVSVWKESVDGAWTQIQSK
;
A
#
# COMPACT_ATOMS: atom_id res chain seq x y z
N MET A 1 15.46 -6.79 -1.83
CA MET A 1 14.39 -7.19 -0.88
C MET A 1 14.61 -6.48 0.46
N ALA A 2 13.55 -6.10 1.20
CA ALA A 2 13.68 -5.51 2.54
C ALA A 2 12.76 -6.23 3.52
N THR A 3 13.18 -6.35 4.78
CA THR A 3 12.40 -6.90 5.90
C THR A 3 12.48 -5.97 7.09
N CYS A 4 11.46 -5.97 7.92
CA CYS A 4 11.41 -5.22 9.18
C CYS A 4 11.19 -6.16 10.37
N SER A 5 11.53 -5.70 11.57
CA SER A 5 11.52 -6.54 12.75
C SER A 5 11.12 -5.78 14.02
N SER A 6 10.67 -6.53 15.02
CA SER A 6 10.42 -6.03 16.37
C SER A 6 11.70 -5.58 17.10
N ASP A 7 12.87 -5.93 16.58
CA ASP A 7 14.17 -5.48 17.10
C ASP A 7 14.52 -4.04 16.71
N ARG A 8 13.59 -3.30 16.08
CA ARG A 8 13.68 -1.90 15.64
C ARG A 8 14.57 -1.70 14.41
N THR A 9 14.98 -2.78 13.76
CA THR A 9 15.84 -2.71 12.58
C THR A 9 15.09 -3.06 11.29
N ILE A 10 15.64 -2.59 10.18
CA ILE A 10 15.25 -2.96 8.84
C ILE A 10 16.46 -3.58 8.17
N LYS A 11 16.31 -4.72 7.53
CA LYS A 11 17.38 -5.34 6.74
C LYS A 11 17.04 -5.25 5.26
N VAL A 12 18.00 -4.73 4.49
CA VAL A 12 17.92 -4.64 3.02
C VAL A 12 18.92 -5.64 2.44
N PHE A 13 18.42 -6.52 1.60
CA PHE A 13 19.19 -7.57 0.94
C PHE A 13 19.34 -7.25 -0.54
N ASP A 14 20.56 -7.34 -1.05
CA ASP A 14 20.81 -7.34 -2.49
C ASP A 14 20.30 -8.66 -3.09
N THR A 15 19.49 -8.56 -4.13
CA THR A 15 18.97 -9.71 -4.87
C THR A 15 19.74 -9.95 -6.18
N GLY A 16 20.94 -9.37 -6.31
CA GLY A 16 21.81 -9.52 -7.48
C GLY A 16 21.97 -11.00 -7.85
N THR A 17 21.84 -11.29 -9.13
CA THR A 17 22.08 -12.61 -9.72
C THR A 17 23.53 -13.02 -9.42
N THR A 18 23.71 -14.08 -8.66
CA THR A 18 25.00 -14.76 -8.53
C THR A 18 25.32 -15.37 -9.91
N THR A 19 26.15 -14.71 -10.68
CA THR A 19 26.85 -15.37 -11.79
C THR A 19 27.81 -16.35 -11.15
N THR A 20 27.45 -17.63 -11.14
CA THR A 20 28.39 -18.72 -10.90
C THR A 20 29.39 -18.71 -12.05
N THR A 21 30.53 -18.08 -11.83
CA THR A 21 31.71 -18.35 -12.64
C THR A 21 32.19 -19.74 -12.30
N THR A 22 31.76 -20.73 -13.06
CA THR A 22 32.43 -22.02 -13.10
C THR A 22 33.80 -21.75 -13.70
N SER A 23 34.82 -21.65 -12.88
CA SER A 23 36.20 -21.80 -13.28
C SER A 23 36.37 -23.24 -13.82
N GLY A 24 36.33 -23.37 -15.16
CA GLY A 24 36.66 -24.60 -15.79
C GLY A 24 38.16 -24.85 -15.63
N ASP A 25 38.50 -25.76 -14.73
CA ASP A 25 39.83 -26.38 -14.76
C ASP A 25 39.71 -27.65 -15.59
N GLY A 26 40.42 -27.66 -16.68
CA GLY A 26 40.48 -28.79 -17.61
C GLY A 26 41.39 -29.88 -17.08
N GLY A 27 40.86 -31.05 -16.88
CA GLY A 27 41.62 -32.26 -16.55
C GLY A 27 40.80 -33.51 -16.86
N GLY A 28 41.16 -34.20 -17.92
CA GLY A 28 40.45 -35.33 -18.47
C GLY A 28 40.48 -36.61 -17.64
N GLY A 29 39.57 -37.49 -17.93
CA GLY A 29 39.70 -38.95 -17.77
C GLY A 29 38.68 -39.64 -16.93
N GLY A 30 37.83 -40.51 -17.54
CA GLY A 30 37.37 -41.73 -16.93
C GLY A 30 35.89 -41.79 -16.51
N GLU A 31 35.19 -42.59 -17.27
CA GLU A 31 33.81 -43.05 -17.13
C GLU A 31 33.39 -43.44 -15.71
N ASN A 32 32.23 -42.96 -15.26
CA ASN A 32 31.18 -43.80 -14.63
C ASN A 32 29.89 -43.00 -14.53
N VAL A 33 28.86 -43.48 -15.23
CA VAL A 33 27.49 -42.94 -15.18
C VAL A 33 26.84 -43.34 -13.87
N ALA A 34 26.85 -42.44 -12.90
CA ALA A 34 25.93 -42.51 -11.78
C ALA A 34 25.09 -41.19 -11.85
N ASN A 35 23.76 -41.35 -11.77
CA ASN A 35 22.83 -40.20 -11.73
C ASN A 35 23.29 -39.17 -10.70
N PRO A 36 23.42 -37.90 -11.06
CA PRO A 36 23.71 -36.87 -10.09
C PRO A 36 22.56 -36.79 -9.09
N PRO A 37 22.83 -36.64 -7.79
CA PRO A 37 21.78 -36.34 -6.80
C PRO A 37 21.08 -35.05 -7.21
N PRO A 38 19.78 -34.86 -6.85
CA PRO A 38 19.08 -33.62 -7.14
C PRO A 38 19.84 -32.46 -6.51
N PRO A 39 19.88 -31.28 -7.19
CA PRO A 39 20.61 -30.14 -6.66
C PRO A 39 20.06 -29.81 -5.27
N GLN A 40 20.88 -30.01 -4.25
CA GLN A 40 20.63 -29.43 -2.93
C GLN A 40 20.67 -27.92 -3.16
N GLU A 41 19.52 -27.26 -3.00
CA GLU A 41 19.47 -25.81 -2.89
C GLU A 41 20.37 -25.42 -1.70
N ALA A 42 21.60 -25.03 -2.01
CA ALA A 42 22.48 -24.43 -1.05
C ALA A 42 21.80 -23.14 -0.56
N ILE A 43 21.39 -23.12 0.70
CA ILE A 43 21.04 -21.88 1.39
C ILE A 43 22.33 -21.07 1.41
N VAL A 44 22.51 -20.24 0.37
CA VAL A 44 23.61 -19.26 0.33
C VAL A 44 23.30 -18.27 1.47
N GLU A 45 24.04 -18.35 2.56
CA GLU A 45 24.07 -17.28 3.55
C GLU A 45 24.38 -16.00 2.79
N ARG A 46 23.37 -15.13 2.64
CA ARG A 46 23.54 -13.85 1.98
C ARG A 46 24.32 -12.93 2.91
N ALA A 47 25.60 -12.89 2.72
CA ALA A 47 26.57 -12.20 3.56
C ALA A 47 26.46 -10.66 3.58
N ASN A 48 25.56 -10.05 2.79
CA ASN A 48 25.51 -8.58 2.63
C ASN A 48 24.10 -8.02 2.83
N ALA A 49 23.57 -8.12 4.05
CA ALA A 49 22.40 -7.37 4.44
C ALA A 49 22.82 -6.01 5.02
N THR A 50 22.34 -4.91 4.40
CA THR A 50 22.48 -3.59 5.02
C THR A 50 21.43 -3.42 6.10
N THR A 51 21.85 -3.10 7.33
CA THR A 51 20.96 -2.86 8.45
C THR A 51 20.69 -1.36 8.59
N LEU A 52 19.41 -0.96 8.53
CA LEU A 52 18.97 0.41 8.77
C LEU A 52 18.49 0.51 10.22
N THR A 53 19.01 1.50 10.94
CA THR A 53 18.68 1.79 12.34
C THR A 53 18.18 3.22 12.46
N GLY A 54 17.31 3.48 13.45
CA GLY A 54 16.79 4.83 13.70
C GLY A 54 15.39 4.85 14.30
N HIS A 55 14.59 3.78 14.11
CA HIS A 55 13.33 3.60 14.84
C HIS A 55 13.61 3.29 16.32
N GLU A 56 12.79 3.87 17.19
CA GLU A 56 12.86 3.68 18.65
C GLU A 56 11.91 2.57 19.13
N GLY A 57 11.07 2.02 18.24
CA GLY A 57 10.13 0.94 18.50
C GLY A 57 10.09 -0.11 17.38
N PRO A 58 9.34 -1.21 17.58
CA PRO A 58 9.10 -2.24 16.57
C PRO A 58 8.70 -1.63 15.22
N VAL A 59 9.29 -2.12 14.13
CA VAL A 59 8.95 -1.70 12.77
C VAL A 59 7.91 -2.67 12.22
N TRP A 60 6.71 -2.15 11.91
CA TRP A 60 5.58 -2.98 11.51
C TRP A 60 5.56 -3.29 10.03
N GLN A 61 5.94 -2.33 9.20
CA GLN A 61 5.92 -2.50 7.76
C GLN A 61 7.01 -1.70 7.09
N VAL A 62 7.53 -2.26 6.00
CA VAL A 62 8.41 -1.61 5.03
C VAL A 62 7.83 -1.77 3.64
N SER A 63 8.02 -0.76 2.80
CA SER A 63 7.52 -0.76 1.42
C SER A 63 8.44 0.03 0.50
N TRP A 64 8.77 -0.55 -0.66
CA TRP A 64 9.55 0.12 -1.70
C TRP A 64 8.68 1.06 -2.52
N ALA A 65 9.20 2.24 -2.83
CA ALA A 65 8.61 3.12 -3.81
C ALA A 65 8.76 2.55 -5.24
N HIS A 66 7.98 3.10 -6.16
CA HIS A 66 8.14 2.75 -7.58
C HIS A 66 9.56 3.12 -8.06
N PRO A 67 10.23 2.25 -8.86
CA PRO A 67 11.62 2.45 -9.29
C PRO A 67 11.91 3.78 -10.01
N LYS A 68 10.89 4.41 -10.59
CA LYS A 68 10.96 5.76 -11.18
C LYS A 68 11.56 6.81 -10.24
N PHE A 69 11.38 6.65 -8.93
CA PHE A 69 11.87 7.59 -7.92
C PHE A 69 13.25 7.23 -7.36
N GLY A 70 13.88 6.19 -7.92
CA GLY A 70 15.10 5.58 -7.41
C GLY A 70 14.81 4.60 -6.27
N ALA A 71 15.86 4.12 -5.61
CA ALA A 71 15.74 3.19 -4.50
C ALA A 71 15.32 3.94 -3.21
N LEU A 72 14.02 4.11 -3.06
CA LEU A 72 13.37 4.69 -1.88
C LEU A 72 12.61 3.62 -1.12
N LEU A 73 12.79 3.54 0.18
CA LEU A 73 12.09 2.66 1.10
C LEU A 73 11.35 3.50 2.14
N ALA A 74 10.09 3.18 2.40
CA ALA A 74 9.35 3.71 3.54
C ALA A 74 9.25 2.66 4.64
N SER A 75 9.24 3.10 5.90
CA SER A 75 9.01 2.26 7.08
C SER A 75 8.07 2.94 8.06
N CYS A 76 7.25 2.16 8.77
CA CYS A 76 6.41 2.64 9.85
C CYS A 76 6.61 1.81 11.12
N SER A 77 6.39 2.45 12.27
CA SER A 77 6.79 1.86 13.54
C SER A 77 5.82 2.16 14.68
N PHE A 78 5.91 1.32 15.70
CA PHE A 78 5.31 1.55 17.01
C PHE A 78 5.74 2.86 17.67
N ASP A 79 6.90 3.41 17.29
CA ASP A 79 7.44 4.68 17.78
C ASP A 79 6.70 5.93 17.27
N HIS A 80 5.55 5.75 16.63
CA HIS A 80 4.69 6.80 16.09
C HIS A 80 5.29 7.54 14.89
N THR A 81 6.29 6.96 14.22
CA THR A 81 6.94 7.62 13.08
C THR A 81 6.85 6.83 11.78
N VAL A 82 6.89 7.58 10.69
CA VAL A 82 7.22 7.08 9.35
C VAL A 82 8.57 7.63 8.97
N MET A 83 9.45 6.77 8.46
CA MET A 83 10.76 7.17 7.95
C MET A 83 10.88 6.84 6.46
N ILE A 84 11.56 7.72 5.72
CA ILE A 84 11.91 7.50 4.33
C ILE A 84 13.43 7.37 4.22
N TRP A 85 13.84 6.30 3.56
CA TRP A 85 15.23 5.94 3.35
C TRP A 85 15.55 6.00 1.86
N LYS A 86 16.68 6.54 1.50
CA LYS A 86 17.15 6.62 0.11
C LYS A 86 18.52 5.99 0.00
N GLU A 87 18.70 5.18 -1.03
CA GLU A 87 20.03 4.69 -1.39
C GLU A 87 20.84 5.86 -1.97
N THR A 88 21.99 6.14 -1.37
CA THR A 88 22.90 7.22 -1.76
C THR A 88 24.11 6.72 -2.52
N SER A 89 24.50 5.49 -2.29
CA SER A 89 25.49 4.72 -3.06
C SER A 89 25.17 3.24 -2.90
N SER A 90 25.79 2.37 -3.69
CA SER A 90 25.49 0.93 -3.69
C SER A 90 25.39 0.36 -2.27
N ASN A 91 24.21 -0.12 -1.91
CA ASN A 91 23.87 -0.69 -0.59
C ASN A 91 24.06 0.26 0.62
N VAL A 92 24.22 1.57 0.41
CA VAL A 92 24.29 2.58 1.46
C VAL A 92 23.01 3.40 1.47
N PHE A 93 22.25 3.31 2.55
CA PHE A 93 20.99 4.03 2.73
C PHE A 93 21.12 5.15 3.75
N SER A 94 20.55 6.30 3.43
CA SER A 94 20.44 7.43 4.34
C SER A 94 18.97 7.74 4.63
N ARG A 95 18.64 8.06 5.88
CA ARG A 95 17.33 8.56 6.24
C ARG A 95 17.16 9.98 5.70
N VAL A 96 16.25 10.15 4.73
CA VAL A 96 15.98 11.45 4.09
C VAL A 96 14.79 12.18 4.70
N TYR A 97 13.96 11.45 5.47
CA TYR A 97 12.81 12.04 6.15
C TYR A 97 12.40 11.21 7.37
N VAL A 98 11.83 11.88 8.35
CA VAL A 98 11.07 11.33 9.47
C VAL A 98 9.90 12.27 9.76
N THR A 99 8.71 11.72 10.03
CA THR A 99 7.56 12.53 10.45
C THR A 99 7.87 13.31 11.71
N PRO A 100 7.40 14.58 11.83
CA PRO A 100 7.65 15.38 13.03
C PRO A 100 7.17 14.67 14.30
N LYS A 101 7.86 14.90 15.40
CA LYS A 101 7.46 14.37 16.70
C LYS A 101 6.08 14.90 17.07
N GLY A 102 5.17 14.01 17.50
CA GLY A 102 3.78 14.35 17.80
C GLY A 102 2.90 14.56 16.56
N PHE A 103 3.38 14.17 15.38
CA PHE A 103 2.52 14.15 14.19
C PHE A 103 1.50 13.01 14.28
N PHE A 104 1.89 11.84 14.75
CA PHE A 104 1.00 10.76 15.16
C PHE A 104 1.08 10.61 16.69
N ASP A 105 -0.09 10.39 17.32
CA ASP A 105 -0.20 10.16 18.76
C ASP A 105 -0.23 8.67 19.12
N GLY A 106 -0.22 7.79 18.11
CA GLY A 106 -0.24 6.33 18.26
C GLY A 106 0.70 5.62 17.29
N SER A 107 0.81 4.31 17.46
CA SER A 107 1.58 3.43 16.57
C SER A 107 1.17 3.61 15.11
N VAL A 108 2.12 3.76 14.20
CA VAL A 108 1.84 3.75 12.76
C VAL A 108 1.85 2.32 12.27
N ASN A 109 0.68 1.81 11.88
CA ASN A 109 0.44 0.38 11.67
C ASN A 109 0.64 -0.07 10.22
N ALA A 110 0.38 0.79 9.25
CA ALA A 110 0.52 0.46 7.84
C ALA A 110 0.88 1.67 6.98
N ILE A 111 1.52 1.39 5.85
CA ILE A 111 1.91 2.36 4.83
C ILE A 111 1.62 1.80 3.43
N SER A 112 1.32 2.70 2.49
CA SER A 112 1.10 2.36 1.08
C SER A 112 1.59 3.48 0.18
N TRP A 113 2.48 3.17 -0.78
CA TRP A 113 2.91 4.15 -1.77
C TRP A 113 1.79 4.48 -2.76
N ALA A 114 1.75 5.75 -3.16
CA ALA A 114 0.92 6.17 -4.28
C ALA A 114 1.39 5.49 -5.58
N PRO A 115 0.47 5.18 -6.51
CA PRO A 115 0.84 4.93 -7.89
C PRO A 115 1.72 6.07 -8.42
N HIS A 116 2.72 5.73 -9.21
CA HIS A 116 3.80 6.68 -9.58
C HIS A 116 3.32 7.88 -10.40
N GLU A 117 2.14 7.80 -10.98
CA GLU A 117 1.47 8.88 -11.72
C GLU A 117 1.09 10.05 -10.81
N PHE A 118 0.77 9.78 -9.54
CA PHE A 118 0.35 10.79 -8.55
C PHE A 118 1.52 11.37 -7.77
N GLY A 119 2.75 11.05 -8.16
CA GLY A 119 3.96 11.58 -7.56
C GLY A 119 4.57 10.68 -6.50
N CYS A 120 5.64 11.18 -5.88
CA CYS A 120 6.36 10.47 -4.82
C CYS A 120 5.68 10.75 -3.47
N ALA A 121 4.71 9.90 -3.11
CA ALA A 121 3.94 10.05 -1.89
C ALA A 121 3.60 8.69 -1.28
N VAL A 122 3.48 8.63 0.05
CA VAL A 122 3.09 7.46 0.82
C VAL A 122 1.96 7.81 1.77
N ALA A 123 0.90 6.99 1.78
CA ALA A 123 -0.14 7.03 2.79
C ALA A 123 0.30 6.27 4.03
N ALA A 124 -0.14 6.72 5.20
CA ALA A 124 0.13 6.07 6.47
C ALA A 124 -1.11 6.12 7.36
N CYS A 125 -1.31 5.11 8.19
CA CYS A 125 -2.39 5.07 9.16
C CYS A 125 -1.89 4.70 10.55
N SER A 126 -2.56 5.24 11.58
CA SER A 126 -2.13 5.14 12.96
C SER A 126 -3.22 4.61 13.89
N SER A 127 -2.78 4.02 15.00
CA SER A 127 -3.67 3.59 16.09
C SER A 127 -4.41 4.75 16.78
N ASP A 128 -3.96 6.01 16.57
CA ASP A 128 -4.69 7.20 17.02
C ASP A 128 -5.95 7.47 16.16
N GLY A 129 -6.21 6.63 15.15
CA GLY A 129 -7.33 6.75 14.22
C GLY A 129 -7.05 7.65 13.03
N SER A 130 -5.91 8.29 12.95
CA SER A 130 -5.58 9.20 11.85
C SER A 130 -5.08 8.48 10.59
N VAL A 131 -5.34 9.10 9.45
CA VAL A 131 -4.75 8.77 8.15
C VAL A 131 -4.04 10.00 7.61
N ALA A 132 -2.84 9.81 7.06
CA ALA A 132 -1.99 10.89 6.59
C ALA A 132 -1.32 10.55 5.26
N VAL A 133 -0.86 11.58 4.56
CA VAL A 133 -0.01 11.50 3.37
C VAL A 133 1.33 12.17 3.65
N ILE A 134 2.39 11.47 3.33
CA ILE A 134 3.77 11.99 3.35
C ILE A 134 4.23 12.08 1.90
N SER A 135 4.58 13.26 1.43
CA SER A 135 4.90 13.51 0.02
C SER A 135 6.19 14.30 -0.15
N SER A 136 6.90 14.00 -1.24
CA SER A 136 8.08 14.76 -1.65
C SER A 136 7.66 15.91 -2.56
N ASN A 137 8.10 17.13 -2.25
CA ASN A 137 7.87 18.29 -3.09
C ASN A 137 9.04 18.46 -4.07
N SER A 138 9.00 17.71 -5.18
CA SER A 138 10.05 17.75 -6.21
C SER A 138 10.12 19.07 -7.00
N ASN A 139 9.12 19.95 -6.85
CA ASN A 139 9.03 21.20 -7.59
C ASN A 139 9.73 22.39 -6.90
N VAL A 140 10.30 22.18 -5.71
CA VAL A 140 11.05 23.19 -4.99
C VAL A 140 12.54 22.83 -5.03
N ALA A 141 13.39 23.76 -5.44
CA ALA A 141 14.84 23.61 -5.37
C ALA A 141 15.24 23.29 -3.91
N GLY A 142 15.75 22.06 -3.66
CA GLY A 142 15.97 21.55 -2.33
C GLY A 142 14.88 20.60 -1.82
N GLY A 143 13.96 20.15 -2.69
CA GLY A 143 12.79 19.30 -2.51
C GLY A 143 12.65 18.60 -1.16
N GLY A 144 11.94 19.23 -0.22
CA GLY A 144 11.68 18.67 1.10
C GLY A 144 10.49 17.73 1.10
N TRP A 145 10.49 16.79 2.04
CA TRP A 145 9.33 15.98 2.37
C TRP A 145 8.39 16.78 3.29
N ARG A 146 7.08 16.53 3.13
CA ARG A 146 6.04 17.07 4.02
C ARG A 146 5.09 15.98 4.42
N SER A 147 4.46 16.14 5.58
CA SER A 147 3.37 15.28 6.05
C SER A 147 2.10 16.12 6.24
N GLU A 148 0.97 15.54 5.89
CA GLU A 148 -0.36 16.15 5.98
C GLU A 148 -1.35 15.08 6.45
N LYS A 149 -2.17 15.38 7.47
CA LYS A 149 -3.25 14.48 7.87
C LYS A 149 -4.44 14.66 6.93
N ILE A 150 -4.92 13.55 6.38
CA ILE A 150 -6.18 13.47 5.61
C ILE A 150 -7.35 13.64 6.58
N SER A 151 -7.27 12.94 7.72
CA SER A 151 -8.22 12.99 8.80
C SER A 151 -7.51 12.65 10.12
N ASN A 152 -7.87 13.36 11.18
CA ASN A 152 -7.42 13.06 12.55
C ASN A 152 -8.22 11.92 13.17
N GLU A 153 -9.45 11.70 12.70
CA GLU A 153 -10.42 10.73 13.24
C GLU A 153 -11.01 9.93 12.07
N ALA A 154 -10.15 9.39 11.22
CA ALA A 154 -10.57 8.52 10.13
C ALA A 154 -11.30 7.28 10.68
N HIS A 155 -10.78 6.72 11.77
CA HIS A 155 -11.36 5.58 12.47
C HIS A 155 -11.35 5.84 13.99
N ALA A 156 -12.53 5.88 14.59
CA ALA A 156 -12.71 6.32 16.00
C ALA A 156 -11.96 5.47 17.04
N VAL A 157 -11.66 4.20 16.75
CA VAL A 157 -11.00 3.28 17.69
C VAL A 157 -9.54 3.03 17.32
N GLY A 158 -9.15 3.34 16.08
CA GLY A 158 -7.81 3.14 15.55
C GLY A 158 -7.82 2.60 14.13
N CYS A 159 -6.81 3.00 13.35
CA CYS A 159 -6.62 2.56 11.99
C CYS A 159 -5.61 1.42 11.92
N THR A 160 -5.92 0.37 11.17
CA THR A 160 -5.14 -0.87 11.09
C THR A 160 -4.47 -1.06 9.74
N GLY A 161 -5.07 -0.56 8.65
CA GLY A 161 -4.58 -0.73 7.31
C GLY A 161 -4.88 0.45 6.39
N VAL A 162 -4.05 0.64 5.38
CA VAL A 162 -4.19 1.67 4.35
C VAL A 162 -3.67 1.16 3.01
N SER A 163 -4.35 1.51 1.94
CA SER A 163 -3.95 1.17 0.57
C SER A 163 -4.26 2.31 -0.39
N TRP A 164 -3.32 2.69 -1.24
CA TRP A 164 -3.51 3.73 -2.24
C TRP A 164 -3.92 3.10 -3.57
N GLY A 165 -5.04 3.55 -4.12
CA GLY A 165 -5.60 3.09 -5.40
C GLY A 165 -5.17 3.93 -6.59
N GLN A 166 -5.53 3.47 -7.78
CA GLN A 166 -5.10 4.07 -9.04
C GLN A 166 -5.82 5.36 -9.42
N ASN A 167 -6.97 5.69 -8.79
CA ASN A 167 -7.71 6.93 -9.08
C ASN A 167 -7.34 8.09 -8.14
N ASP A 168 -6.13 8.07 -7.55
CA ASP A 168 -5.73 8.97 -6.47
C ASP A 168 -6.71 8.90 -5.28
N GLU A 169 -7.15 7.69 -4.98
CA GLU A 169 -8.02 7.38 -3.87
C GLU A 169 -7.28 6.52 -2.84
N ILE A 170 -7.56 6.75 -1.57
CA ILE A 170 -6.98 5.98 -0.47
C ILE A 170 -8.09 5.20 0.21
N ALA A 171 -7.90 3.89 0.37
CA ALA A 171 -8.72 3.07 1.25
C ALA A 171 -8.04 2.95 2.60
N SER A 172 -8.78 3.11 3.69
CA SER A 172 -8.34 2.85 5.07
C SER A 172 -9.30 1.90 5.77
N CYS A 173 -8.82 1.17 6.76
CA CYS A 173 -9.66 0.30 7.58
C CYS A 173 -9.27 0.38 9.05
N GLY A 174 -10.19 0.01 9.94
CA GLY A 174 -9.94 0.20 11.36
C GLY A 174 -10.72 -0.72 12.30
N CYS A 175 -10.49 -0.48 13.58
CA CYS A 175 -11.13 -1.19 14.68
C CYS A 175 -12.60 -0.78 14.91
N ASP A 176 -13.11 0.14 14.11
CA ASP A 176 -14.53 0.52 14.05
C ASP A 176 -15.35 -0.35 13.07
N ASN A 177 -14.77 -1.46 12.59
CA ASN A 177 -15.34 -2.42 11.65
C ASN A 177 -15.64 -1.86 10.26
N LEU A 178 -15.06 -0.70 9.93
CA LEU A 178 -15.30 0.00 8.67
C LEU A 178 -14.07 -0.02 7.76
N CYS A 179 -14.34 0.01 6.46
CA CYS A 179 -13.40 0.53 5.48
C CYS A 179 -13.92 1.87 4.96
N LYS A 180 -13.00 2.81 4.70
CA LYS A 180 -13.34 4.16 4.24
C LYS A 180 -12.51 4.49 3.01
N ILE A 181 -13.13 5.15 2.04
CA ILE A 181 -12.48 5.61 0.81
C ILE A 181 -12.38 7.12 0.86
N TRP A 182 -11.18 7.62 0.66
CA TRP A 182 -10.81 9.03 0.66
C TRP A 182 -10.43 9.45 -0.75
N THR A 183 -10.87 10.63 -1.19
CA THR A 183 -10.54 11.20 -2.50
C THR A 183 -10.12 12.64 -2.35
N ARG A 184 -9.27 13.12 -3.25
CA ARG A 184 -8.99 14.56 -3.34
C ARG A 184 -10.16 15.26 -4.01
N GLY A 185 -10.64 16.37 -3.41
CA GLY A 185 -11.71 17.15 -3.96
C GLY A 185 -11.27 17.82 -5.28
N GLY A 186 -11.94 17.46 -6.39
CA GLY A 186 -12.08 18.37 -7.52
C GLY A 186 -13.00 19.53 -7.10
N ALA A 187 -12.84 20.72 -7.70
CA ALA A 187 -13.69 21.87 -7.44
C ALA A 187 -15.17 21.46 -7.41
N GLN A 188 -15.88 21.86 -6.35
CA GLN A 188 -17.34 21.76 -6.34
C GLN A 188 -17.87 22.53 -7.57
N GLU A 189 -18.49 21.83 -8.50
CA GLU A 189 -19.45 22.49 -9.38
C GLU A 189 -20.62 22.92 -8.51
N GLY A 190 -20.52 24.18 -8.04
CA GLY A 190 -21.60 24.86 -7.34
C GLY A 190 -22.75 25.01 -8.31
N GLY A 191 -23.81 24.23 -8.16
CA GLY A 191 -25.10 24.52 -8.73
C GLY A 191 -25.65 25.78 -8.08
N GLY A 192 -25.86 26.81 -8.89
CA GLY A 192 -26.50 28.05 -8.47
C GLY A 192 -26.37 29.11 -9.53
N GLY A 193 -27.35 29.21 -10.43
CA GLY A 193 -27.47 30.31 -11.36
C GLY A 193 -27.67 31.66 -10.63
N GLY A 194 -27.01 32.66 -11.10
CA GLY A 194 -27.16 34.04 -10.64
C GLY A 194 -26.33 34.97 -11.50
N GLU A 195 -27.03 35.79 -12.27
CA GLU A 195 -26.53 36.72 -13.28
C GLU A 195 -25.58 37.80 -12.76
N SER A 196 -24.62 38.13 -13.63
CA SER A 196 -24.14 39.47 -13.97
C SER A 196 -23.66 40.42 -12.86
N SER A 197 -22.38 40.78 -12.89
CA SER A 197 -21.91 42.11 -13.25
C SER A 197 -20.39 42.26 -13.18
N ASN A 198 -19.86 42.94 -14.20
CA ASN A 198 -18.52 43.48 -14.36
C ASN A 198 -17.95 44.09 -13.08
N HIS A 199 -16.70 43.78 -12.68
CA HIS A 199 -15.60 44.74 -12.50
C HIS A 199 -14.31 44.08 -11.96
N ASN A 200 -13.20 44.48 -12.59
CA ASN A 200 -11.81 44.51 -12.14
C ASN A 200 -10.95 43.24 -12.14
N GLN A 201 -10.14 43.22 -13.18
CA GLN A 201 -8.86 42.53 -13.37
C GLN A 201 -7.83 42.88 -12.28
N HIS A 202 -7.78 42.19 -11.16
CA HIS A 202 -6.60 42.15 -10.27
C HIS A 202 -6.57 41.03 -9.25
N HIS A 203 -7.37 39.95 -9.43
CA HIS A 203 -7.37 38.81 -8.49
C HIS A 203 -6.95 37.47 -9.09
N HIS A 204 -6.22 37.48 -10.22
CA HIS A 204 -5.86 36.21 -10.90
C HIS A 204 -4.68 35.44 -10.29
N HIS A 205 -4.09 35.85 -9.16
CA HIS A 205 -2.94 35.14 -8.57
C HIS A 205 -3.25 34.34 -7.30
N ASN A 206 -4.46 34.43 -6.75
CA ASN A 206 -4.82 33.76 -5.50
C ASN A 206 -5.74 32.52 -5.66
N GLN A 207 -6.18 32.18 -6.87
CA GLN A 207 -7.09 31.06 -7.11
C GLN A 207 -6.38 29.71 -7.41
N GLN A 208 -5.05 29.67 -7.55
CA GLN A 208 -4.30 28.46 -7.84
C GLN A 208 -3.82 27.69 -6.59
N GLN A 209 -4.15 28.13 -5.38
CA GLN A 209 -3.82 27.47 -4.12
C GLN A 209 -5.04 27.01 -3.33
N GLN A 210 -6.18 26.73 -3.96
CA GLN A 210 -7.15 25.86 -3.33
C GLN A 210 -6.54 24.45 -3.35
N GLN A 211 -5.79 24.14 -2.28
CA GLN A 211 -5.27 22.81 -2.00
C GLN A 211 -6.45 21.86 -2.12
N GLN A 212 -6.33 20.89 -3.02
CA GLN A 212 -7.31 19.83 -3.18
C GLN A 212 -7.36 19.05 -1.87
N GLN A 213 -8.29 19.44 -1.01
CA GLN A 213 -8.44 18.84 0.32
C GLN A 213 -9.00 17.44 0.19
N TRP A 214 -8.42 16.49 0.94
CA TRP A 214 -8.94 15.15 1.06
C TRP A 214 -10.31 15.15 1.72
N ARG A 215 -11.22 14.31 1.23
CA ARG A 215 -12.56 14.14 1.78
C ARG A 215 -12.97 12.68 1.80
N LEU A 216 -13.83 12.31 2.72
CA LEU A 216 -14.46 11.00 2.75
C LEU A 216 -15.39 10.87 1.53
N LYS A 217 -15.12 9.88 0.66
CA LYS A 217 -15.94 9.53 -0.50
C LYS A 217 -17.02 8.52 -0.12
N LYS A 218 -16.65 7.46 0.57
CA LYS A 218 -17.54 6.35 0.91
C LYS A 218 -17.10 5.60 2.16
N GLU A 219 -18.09 5.08 2.90
CA GLU A 219 -17.89 4.06 3.92
C GLU A 219 -18.37 2.71 3.38
N LEU A 220 -17.55 1.68 3.53
CA LEU A 220 -17.87 0.30 3.17
C LEU A 220 -18.21 -0.44 4.47
N ARG A 221 -19.46 -0.91 4.57
CA ARG A 221 -20.01 -1.57 5.75
C ARG A 221 -20.33 -3.02 5.43
N GLY A 222 -19.81 -3.96 6.20
CA GLY A 222 -20.05 -5.40 5.99
C GLY A 222 -19.37 -6.27 7.04
N HIS A 223 -18.25 -5.82 7.60
CA HIS A 223 -17.56 -6.50 8.68
C HIS A 223 -18.26 -6.29 10.02
N SER A 224 -18.20 -7.29 10.89
CA SER A 224 -18.79 -7.27 12.24
C SER A 224 -17.75 -7.18 13.37
N ASP A 225 -16.46 -7.18 13.01
CA ASP A 225 -15.33 -7.04 13.92
C ASP A 225 -14.21 -6.25 13.22
N TRP A 226 -13.12 -5.98 13.92
CA TRP A 226 -11.99 -5.17 13.46
C TRP A 226 -11.51 -5.58 12.08
N VAL A 227 -11.51 -4.65 11.15
CA VAL A 227 -10.92 -4.85 9.83
C VAL A 227 -9.40 -4.78 9.98
N ARG A 228 -8.70 -5.83 9.53
CA ARG A 228 -7.26 -5.99 9.73
C ARG A 228 -6.43 -5.46 8.58
N ASP A 229 -6.92 -5.63 7.37
CA ASP A 229 -6.23 -5.18 6.16
C ASP A 229 -7.23 -4.77 5.08
N VAL A 230 -6.83 -3.82 4.25
CA VAL A 230 -7.55 -3.35 3.07
C VAL A 230 -6.56 -3.13 1.94
N GLN A 231 -6.86 -3.66 0.75
CA GLN A 231 -5.97 -3.59 -0.40
C GLN A 231 -6.73 -3.26 -1.69
N TRP A 232 -6.31 -2.20 -2.38
CA TRP A 232 -6.73 -1.95 -3.75
C TRP A 232 -6.13 -3.00 -4.69
N ALA A 233 -6.95 -3.56 -5.57
CA ALA A 233 -6.43 -4.39 -6.65
C ALA A 233 -5.63 -3.54 -7.63
N PRO A 234 -4.41 -3.96 -8.01
CA PRO A 234 -3.69 -3.31 -9.11
C PRO A 234 -4.48 -3.45 -10.41
N ASN A 235 -4.77 -2.32 -11.08
CA ASN A 235 -5.49 -2.34 -12.35
C ASN A 235 -4.51 -2.36 -13.51
N ASN A 236 -4.17 -3.55 -13.99
CA ASN A 236 -3.26 -3.72 -15.12
C ASN A 236 -4.02 -3.89 -16.45
N GLY A 237 -4.69 -2.82 -16.88
CA GLY A 237 -4.99 -2.62 -18.29
C GLY A 237 -6.15 -3.40 -18.91
N GLY A 238 -7.06 -3.98 -18.12
CA GLY A 238 -8.13 -4.81 -18.69
C GLY A 238 -9.56 -4.42 -18.34
N SER A 239 -9.83 -3.93 -17.17
CA SER A 239 -11.18 -3.51 -16.78
C SER A 239 -11.15 -2.13 -16.11
N ASN A 240 -12.10 -1.27 -16.47
CA ASN A 240 -12.34 0.01 -15.77
C ASN A 240 -13.02 -0.21 -14.41
N VAL A 241 -13.05 -1.44 -13.90
CA VAL A 241 -13.71 -1.80 -12.66
C VAL A 241 -12.70 -1.82 -11.54
N GLN A 242 -12.89 -0.95 -10.56
CA GLN A 242 -12.05 -0.88 -9.37
C GLN A 242 -12.51 -1.90 -8.35
N GLN A 243 -11.57 -2.69 -7.85
CA GLN A 243 -11.82 -3.68 -6.80
C GLN A 243 -10.97 -3.39 -5.56
N ILE A 244 -11.57 -3.59 -4.39
CA ILE A 244 -10.90 -3.51 -3.09
C ILE A 244 -11.15 -4.83 -2.38
N ALA A 245 -10.13 -5.40 -1.78
CA ALA A 245 -10.29 -6.51 -0.84
C ALA A 245 -10.16 -6.00 0.60
N SER A 246 -10.99 -6.50 1.51
CA SER A 246 -10.85 -6.26 2.94
C SER A 246 -10.96 -7.56 3.72
N CYS A 247 -10.21 -7.68 4.82
CA CYS A 247 -10.26 -8.83 5.71
C CYS A 247 -10.38 -8.40 7.17
N SER A 248 -11.00 -9.25 7.98
CA SER A 248 -11.35 -8.89 9.34
C SER A 248 -11.12 -10.03 10.34
N GLN A 249 -11.13 -9.65 11.60
CA GLN A 249 -11.16 -10.55 12.75
C GLN A 249 -12.45 -11.36 12.81
N ASP A 250 -13.53 -10.93 12.12
CA ASP A 250 -14.78 -11.68 11.97
C ASP A 250 -14.65 -12.95 11.10
N GLY A 251 -13.45 -13.20 10.56
CA GLY A 251 -13.14 -14.35 9.71
C GLY A 251 -13.56 -14.20 8.26
N LYS A 252 -14.07 -13.05 7.84
CA LYS A 252 -14.55 -12.83 6.47
C LYS A 252 -13.58 -12.02 5.64
N VAL A 253 -13.62 -12.29 4.34
CA VAL A 253 -12.98 -11.46 3.32
C VAL A 253 -14.04 -11.03 2.34
N PHE A 254 -14.13 -9.71 2.11
CA PHE A 254 -15.02 -9.11 1.11
C PHE A 254 -14.21 -8.54 -0.06
N ILE A 255 -14.78 -8.71 -1.25
CA ILE A 255 -14.38 -7.97 -2.46
C ILE A 255 -15.43 -6.91 -2.71
N TRP A 256 -15.01 -5.66 -2.74
CA TRP A 256 -15.83 -4.48 -3.02
C TRP A 256 -15.57 -4.03 -4.44
N THR A 257 -16.62 -3.89 -5.22
CA THR A 257 -16.54 -3.51 -6.63
C THR A 257 -17.35 -2.24 -6.86
N GLU A 258 -16.75 -1.24 -7.50
CA GLU A 258 -17.43 0.00 -7.87
C GLU A 258 -18.45 -0.24 -8.96
N SER A 259 -19.70 0.18 -8.76
CA SER A 259 -20.77 0.03 -9.74
C SER A 259 -20.62 1.00 -10.90
N ASN A 260 -20.54 0.49 -12.13
CA ASN A 260 -20.57 1.28 -13.36
C ASN A 260 -22.05 1.59 -13.76
N ASN A 261 -22.77 2.35 -12.94
CA ASN A 261 -24.10 2.80 -13.34
C ASN A 261 -23.98 3.94 -14.36
N ASN A 262 -24.05 3.62 -15.66
CA ASN A 262 -24.01 4.56 -16.77
C ASN A 262 -25.21 5.53 -16.84
N SER A 263 -26.07 5.59 -15.81
CA SER A 263 -27.31 6.36 -15.83
C SER A 263 -27.27 7.69 -15.06
N SER A 264 -26.19 8.06 -14.39
CA SER A 264 -26.11 9.36 -13.74
C SER A 264 -24.90 10.15 -14.23
N THR A 265 -25.18 11.32 -14.79
CA THR A 265 -24.22 12.34 -15.28
C THR A 265 -23.40 13.01 -14.19
N THR A 266 -23.47 12.54 -12.95
CA THR A 266 -22.70 13.09 -11.82
C THR A 266 -21.77 12.02 -11.26
N THR A 267 -20.48 12.24 -11.40
CA THR A 267 -19.36 11.43 -10.87
C THR A 267 -19.35 11.29 -9.34
N ALA A 268 -20.31 11.87 -8.63
CA ALA A 268 -20.26 12.06 -7.18
C ALA A 268 -20.80 10.89 -6.35
N ASN A 269 -21.42 9.86 -6.92
CA ASN A 269 -22.10 8.84 -6.10
C ASN A 269 -22.06 7.43 -6.72
N LYS A 270 -20.85 6.96 -7.05
CA LYS A 270 -20.70 5.54 -7.41
C LYS A 270 -20.85 4.68 -6.17
N ASP A 271 -21.73 3.69 -6.25
CA ASP A 271 -21.95 2.73 -5.17
C ASP A 271 -20.96 1.57 -5.27
N TYR A 272 -20.62 1.00 -4.12
CA TYR A 272 -19.84 -0.23 -4.02
C TYR A 272 -20.76 -1.38 -3.62
N HIS A 273 -20.70 -2.47 -4.33
CA HIS A 273 -21.31 -3.73 -3.90
C HIS A 273 -20.22 -4.67 -3.40
N SER A 274 -20.56 -5.44 -2.39
CA SER A 274 -19.66 -6.40 -1.78
C SER A 274 -20.02 -7.82 -2.19
N VAL A 275 -19.00 -8.61 -2.46
CA VAL A 275 -19.09 -10.06 -2.59
C VAL A 275 -18.30 -10.69 -1.45
N LEU A 276 -18.92 -11.61 -0.72
CA LEU A 276 -18.20 -12.41 0.27
C LEU A 276 -17.31 -13.40 -0.48
N LEU A 277 -15.98 -13.21 -0.38
CA LEU A 277 -15.02 -14.14 -0.95
C LEU A 277 -15.10 -15.50 -0.23
N ASN A 278 -14.97 -15.48 1.09
CA ASN A 278 -15.05 -16.64 1.94
C ASN A 278 -15.22 -16.25 3.40
N ASP A 279 -15.74 -17.18 4.21
CA ASP A 279 -15.77 -17.13 5.67
C ASP A 279 -14.80 -18.19 6.22
N PHE A 280 -13.64 -17.75 6.67
CA PHE A 280 -12.53 -18.60 7.13
C PHE A 280 -12.76 -19.18 8.52
N LYS A 281 -13.81 -18.72 9.25
CA LYS A 281 -14.13 -19.14 10.64
C LYS A 281 -13.01 -18.83 11.66
N THR A 282 -12.02 -18.06 11.26
CA THR A 282 -10.90 -17.61 12.07
C THR A 282 -10.47 -16.22 11.59
N ALA A 283 -9.82 -15.43 12.43
CA ALA A 283 -9.38 -14.10 12.05
C ALA A 283 -8.49 -14.12 10.80
N VAL A 284 -8.72 -13.20 9.89
CA VAL A 284 -7.89 -13.02 8.70
C VAL A 284 -7.01 -11.78 8.91
N TRP A 285 -5.70 -11.94 8.70
CA TRP A 285 -4.71 -10.94 9.07
C TRP A 285 -4.23 -10.07 7.93
N ARG A 286 -3.95 -10.66 6.76
CA ARG A 286 -3.33 -9.95 5.63
C ARG A 286 -3.86 -10.42 4.29
N LEU A 287 -3.87 -9.48 3.37
CA LEU A 287 -4.23 -9.65 1.97
C LEU A 287 -3.05 -9.24 1.09
N SER A 288 -2.89 -9.87 -0.06
CA SER A 288 -1.92 -9.46 -1.06
C SER A 288 -2.40 -9.81 -2.46
N TRP A 289 -2.53 -8.79 -3.30
CA TRP A 289 -2.86 -8.96 -4.70
C TRP A 289 -1.63 -9.36 -5.51
N SER A 290 -1.84 -10.17 -6.54
CA SER A 290 -0.85 -10.33 -7.59
C SER A 290 -0.63 -9.01 -8.32
N VAL A 291 0.52 -8.86 -8.99
CA VAL A 291 0.87 -7.64 -9.74
C VAL A 291 -0.18 -7.28 -10.81
N VAL A 292 -0.87 -8.28 -11.36
CA VAL A 292 -1.93 -8.10 -12.37
C VAL A 292 -3.34 -7.96 -11.77
N GLY A 293 -3.49 -7.97 -10.44
CA GLY A 293 -4.78 -7.80 -9.77
C GLY A 293 -5.78 -8.95 -9.94
N SER A 294 -5.41 -10.08 -10.56
CA SER A 294 -6.30 -11.20 -10.84
C SER A 294 -6.26 -12.34 -9.83
N VAL A 295 -5.33 -12.29 -8.89
CA VAL A 295 -5.12 -13.31 -7.85
C VAL A 295 -4.95 -12.62 -6.51
N LEU A 296 -5.63 -13.14 -5.49
CA LEU A 296 -5.55 -12.64 -4.12
C LEU A 296 -5.03 -13.73 -3.19
N ALA A 297 -3.95 -13.45 -2.49
CA ALA A 297 -3.47 -14.27 -1.39
C ALA A 297 -4.07 -13.77 -0.06
N VAL A 298 -4.49 -14.70 0.78
CA VAL A 298 -5.15 -14.45 2.07
C VAL A 298 -4.43 -15.25 3.14
N SER A 299 -4.00 -14.61 4.23
CA SER A 299 -3.40 -15.29 5.39
C SER A 299 -4.30 -15.18 6.62
N ASP A 300 -4.51 -16.31 7.31
CA ASP A 300 -5.40 -16.40 8.45
C ASP A 300 -4.66 -16.70 9.77
N ALA A 301 -5.40 -16.72 10.88
CA ALA A 301 -4.86 -16.97 12.21
C ALA A 301 -4.46 -18.43 12.47
N ASN A 302 -4.81 -19.35 11.57
CA ASN A 302 -4.37 -20.75 11.62
C ASN A 302 -3.03 -20.98 10.92
N ASN A 303 -2.30 -19.88 10.59
CA ASN A 303 -1.06 -19.90 9.81
C ASN A 303 -1.25 -20.51 8.41
N GLN A 304 -2.47 -20.44 7.85
CA GLN A 304 -2.76 -20.88 6.50
C GLN A 304 -2.67 -19.70 5.53
N VAL A 305 -2.11 -19.96 4.36
CA VAL A 305 -2.17 -19.04 3.22
C VAL A 305 -2.97 -19.70 2.12
N SER A 306 -4.06 -19.08 1.73
CA SER A 306 -4.88 -19.50 0.61
C SER A 306 -4.78 -18.51 -0.54
N VAL A 307 -4.91 -19.01 -1.76
CA VAL A 307 -4.81 -18.23 -2.99
C VAL A 307 -6.11 -18.34 -3.77
N TRP A 308 -6.66 -17.19 -4.16
CA TRP A 308 -7.96 -17.06 -4.79
C TRP A 308 -7.83 -16.38 -6.13
N LYS A 309 -8.62 -16.84 -7.10
CA LYS A 309 -8.66 -16.28 -8.45
C LYS A 309 -10.09 -16.02 -8.87
N GLU A 310 -10.31 -14.86 -9.48
CA GLU A 310 -11.57 -14.55 -10.15
C GLU A 310 -11.66 -15.29 -11.48
N SER A 311 -12.77 -15.98 -11.71
CA SER A 311 -13.08 -16.64 -12.96
C SER A 311 -13.77 -15.65 -13.94
N VAL A 312 -13.92 -16.04 -15.19
CA VAL A 312 -14.46 -15.19 -16.25
C VAL A 312 -15.93 -14.77 -15.98
N ASP A 313 -16.66 -15.57 -15.22
CA ASP A 313 -18.03 -15.31 -14.78
C ASP A 313 -18.13 -14.48 -13.48
N GLY A 314 -16.98 -14.00 -12.96
CA GLY A 314 -16.92 -13.17 -11.74
C GLY A 314 -16.97 -13.97 -10.44
N ALA A 315 -16.99 -15.30 -10.50
CA ALA A 315 -16.92 -16.13 -9.30
C ALA A 315 -15.48 -16.29 -8.81
N TRP A 316 -15.28 -16.21 -7.49
CA TRP A 316 -13.99 -16.42 -6.87
C TRP A 316 -13.80 -17.88 -6.47
N THR A 317 -12.70 -18.46 -6.89
CA THR A 317 -12.36 -19.87 -6.59
C THR A 317 -10.98 -19.96 -5.95
N GLN A 318 -10.85 -20.85 -4.95
CA GLN A 318 -9.57 -21.14 -4.34
C GLN A 318 -8.72 -21.97 -5.31
N ILE A 319 -7.50 -21.50 -5.55
CA ILE A 319 -6.53 -22.26 -6.33
C ILE A 319 -5.96 -23.33 -5.40
N GLN A 320 -6.17 -24.60 -5.73
CA GLN A 320 -5.56 -25.68 -4.97
C GLN A 320 -4.05 -25.66 -5.20
N SER A 321 -3.26 -25.53 -4.15
CA SER A 321 -1.85 -25.87 -4.19
C SER A 321 -1.75 -27.40 -4.37
N LYS A 322 -1.09 -27.83 -5.44
CA LYS A 322 -0.74 -29.26 -5.62
C LYS A 322 0.33 -29.65 -4.62
#